data_75a2f125f159fdfbf9823dab26fd30ab
#
_entry.id   75a2f125f159fdfbf9823dab26fd30ab
#
_cell.length_a   1.000
_cell.length_b   1.000
_cell.length_c   1.000
_cell.angle_alpha   90.00
_cell.angle_beta   90.00
_cell.angle_gamma   90.00
#
_symmetry.space_group_name_H-M   'P 1'
#
loop_
_entity.id
_entity.type
_entity.pdbx_description
1 polymer ?
#
loop_
_entity_poly.entity_id
_entity_poly.type
_entity_poly.pdbx_seq_one_letter_code
_entity_poly.pdbx_strand_id
1 'polypeptide(L)' 'MPVEVAPFDTDGRYRLVHLRGHGWEPLEREEFEPRVQQLFPDLDLDDPDQVHWSDRPG' A
#
# COMPACT_ATOMS: atom_id res chain seq x y z
N MET A 1 8.06 -3.51 8.21
CA MET A 1 7.81 -2.67 7.03
C MET A 1 6.67 -1.69 7.30
N PRO A 2 6.82 -0.45 6.85
CA PRO A 2 5.79 0.56 7.13
C PRO A 2 4.51 0.40 6.31
N VAL A 3 4.58 -0.24 5.15
CA VAL A 3 3.43 -0.38 4.25
C VAL A 3 3.28 -1.83 3.80
N GLU A 4 2.07 -2.37 3.95
CA GLU A 4 1.70 -3.67 3.37
C GLU A 4 0.53 -3.45 2.43
N VAL A 5 0.61 -4.06 1.25
CA VAL A 5 -0.40 -3.88 0.20
C VAL A 5 -1.05 -5.22 -0.10
N ALA A 6 -2.35 -5.33 0.17
CA ALA A 6 -3.12 -6.52 -0.13
C ALA A 6 -3.54 -6.51 -1.60
N PRO A 7 -3.94 -7.69 -2.16
CA PRO A 7 -4.48 -7.73 -3.52
C PRO A 7 -5.76 -6.90 -3.64
N PHE A 8 -6.07 -6.48 -4.86
CA PHE A 8 -7.34 -5.82 -5.14
C PHE A 8 -8.51 -6.73 -4.78
N ASP A 9 -9.66 -6.13 -4.46
CA ASP A 9 -10.89 -6.87 -4.20
C ASP A 9 -11.39 -7.53 -5.50
N THR A 10 -12.53 -8.24 -5.39
CA THR A 10 -13.11 -8.96 -6.54
C THR A 10 -13.44 -8.03 -7.71
N ASP A 11 -13.77 -6.80 -7.41
CA ASP A 11 -14.10 -5.82 -8.45
C ASP A 11 -12.86 -5.15 -9.04
N GLY A 12 -11.68 -5.35 -8.43
CA GLY A 12 -10.45 -4.73 -8.86
C GLY A 12 -10.39 -3.23 -8.66
N ARG A 13 -11.26 -2.70 -7.81
CA ARG A 13 -11.44 -1.28 -7.62
C ARG A 13 -10.66 -0.74 -6.42
N TYR A 14 -10.74 -1.46 -5.31
CA TYR A 14 -10.07 -1.08 -4.06
C TYR A 14 -9.15 -2.17 -3.61
N ARG A 15 -8.11 -1.78 -2.88
CA ARG A 15 -7.25 -2.72 -2.18
C ARG A 15 -7.03 -2.21 -0.79
N LEU A 16 -6.88 -3.12 0.17
CA LEU A 16 -6.54 -2.75 1.53
C LEU A 16 -5.04 -2.53 1.62
N VAL A 17 -4.68 -1.43 2.25
CA VAL A 17 -3.29 -1.06 2.46
C VAL A 17 -3.09 -0.82 3.94
N HIS A 18 -2.13 -1.53 4.54
CA HIS A 18 -1.79 -1.33 5.94
C HIS A 18 -0.71 -0.25 6.04
N LEU A 19 -1.04 0.80 6.77
CA LEU A 19 -0.14 1.93 6.97
C LEU A 19 0.23 1.98 8.45
N ARG A 20 1.51 1.84 8.75
CA ARG A 20 2.00 1.79 10.12
C ARG A 20 1.48 2.98 10.93
N GLY A 21 0.80 2.68 12.05
CA GLY A 21 0.21 3.70 12.90
C GLY A 21 -1.18 4.15 12.48
N HIS A 22 -1.66 3.71 11.32
CA HIS A 22 -2.96 4.12 10.77
C HIS A 22 -3.91 2.95 10.48
N GLY A 23 -3.41 1.71 10.53
CA GLY A 23 -4.22 0.53 10.26
C GLY A 23 -4.46 0.28 8.78
N TRP A 24 -5.50 -0.49 8.49
CA TRP A 24 -5.85 -0.86 7.11
C TRP A 24 -6.81 0.15 6.51
N GLU A 25 -6.52 0.64 5.32
CA GLU A 25 -7.38 1.56 4.58
C GLU A 25 -7.69 1.01 3.19
N PRO A 26 -8.94 1.10 2.71
CA PRO A 26 -9.25 0.79 1.32
C PRO A 26 -8.83 1.96 0.43
N LEU A 27 -8.01 1.69 -0.57
CA LEU A 27 -7.52 2.71 -1.49
C LEU A 27 -7.74 2.27 -2.93
N GLU A 28 -8.19 3.21 -3.75
CA GLU A 28 -8.23 2.99 -5.19
C GLU A 28 -6.82 3.05 -5.75
N ARG A 29 -6.66 2.51 -6.97
CA ARG A 29 -5.35 2.47 -7.62
C ARG A 29 -4.69 3.84 -7.67
N GLU A 30 -5.46 4.87 -7.98
CA GLU A 30 -4.95 6.23 -8.13
C GLU A 30 -4.68 6.93 -6.80
N GLU A 31 -5.26 6.44 -5.72
CA GLU A 31 -5.11 7.03 -4.40
C GLU A 31 -3.90 6.50 -3.63
N PHE A 32 -3.39 5.35 -4.04
CA PHE A 32 -2.37 4.64 -3.29
C PHE A 32 -1.11 5.48 -3.10
N GLU A 33 -0.51 5.92 -4.20
CA GLU A 33 0.77 6.65 -4.13
C GLU A 33 0.65 7.97 -3.38
N PRO A 34 -0.33 8.84 -3.70
CA PRO A 34 -0.42 10.12 -2.96
C PRO A 34 -0.71 9.92 -1.49
N ARG A 35 -1.52 8.91 -1.13
CA ARG A 35 -1.81 8.67 0.29
C ARG A 35 -0.58 8.20 1.05
N VAL A 36 0.17 7.26 0.47
CA VAL A 36 1.37 6.75 1.09
C VAL A 36 2.41 7.87 1.24
N GLN A 37 2.57 8.68 0.22
CA GLN A 37 3.53 9.78 0.27
C GLN A 37 3.12 10.86 1.27
N GLN A 38 1.83 11.06 1.48
CA GLN A 38 1.33 11.98 2.48
C GLN A 38 1.75 11.58 3.89
N LEU A 39 1.68 10.26 4.19
CA LEU A 39 2.00 9.74 5.51
C LEU A 39 3.49 9.42 5.68
N PHE A 40 4.14 9.03 4.60
CA PHE A 40 5.54 8.61 4.61
C PHE A 40 6.29 9.29 3.44
N PRO A 41 6.60 10.57 3.57
CA PRO A 41 7.16 11.34 2.44
C PRO A 41 8.52 10.84 1.95
N ASP A 42 9.28 10.18 2.81
CA ASP A 42 10.60 9.68 2.45
C ASP A 42 10.60 8.20 2.04
N LEU A 43 9.41 7.59 1.97
CA LEU A 43 9.30 6.17 1.65
C LEU A 43 9.58 5.90 0.18
N ASP A 44 10.37 4.86 -0.09
CA ASP A 44 10.63 4.39 -1.44
C ASP A 44 9.66 3.24 -1.76
N LEU A 45 8.74 3.48 -2.68
CA LEU A 45 7.73 2.49 -3.06
C LEU A 45 8.33 1.28 -3.78
N ASP A 46 9.54 1.40 -4.30
CA ASP A 46 10.22 0.30 -4.98
C ASP A 46 11.09 -0.53 -4.03
N ASP A 47 11.21 -0.11 -2.78
CA ASP A 47 12.05 -0.80 -1.80
C ASP A 47 11.25 -1.93 -1.14
N PRO A 48 11.62 -3.20 -1.36
CA PRO A 48 10.90 -4.32 -0.77
C PRO A 48 10.99 -4.39 0.75
N ASP A 49 11.95 -3.70 1.36
CA ASP A 49 12.05 -3.63 2.81
C ASP A 49 11.08 -2.62 3.41
N GLN A 50 10.56 -1.71 2.60
CA GLN A 50 9.63 -0.69 3.06
C GLN A 50 8.19 -0.97 2.66
N VAL A 51 7.97 -1.58 1.50
CA VAL A 51 6.64 -1.86 0.98
C VAL A 51 6.52 -3.33 0.60
N HIS A 52 5.58 -4.02 1.22
CA HIS A 52 5.29 -5.42 0.92
C HIS A 52 4.05 -5.53 0.03
N TRP A 53 4.23 -6.09 -1.16
CA TRP A 53 3.16 -6.31 -2.12
C TRP A 53 2.73 -7.78 -2.06
N SER A 54 1.56 -8.05 -1.48
CA SER A 54 1.09 -9.43 -1.27
C SER A 54 0.77 -10.17 -2.56
N ASP A 55 0.45 -9.44 -3.63
CA ASP A 55 0.07 -10.03 -4.91
C ASP A 55 1.25 -10.24 -5.85
N ARG A 56 2.47 -9.99 -5.40
CA ARG A 56 3.67 -10.22 -6.20
C ARG A 56 4.39 -11.46 -5.76
N PRO A 57 4.90 -12.27 -6.69
CA PRO A 57 5.73 -13.41 -6.34
C PRO A 57 7.02 -12.93 -5.68
N GLY A 58 7.33 -13.56 -4.59
CA GLY A 58 8.46 -13.49 -3.72
C GLY A 58 9.51 -12.46 -3.77
#